data_493439af5b1175ad6448fd29fa61d434
#
_entry.id   493439af5b1175ad6448fd29fa61d434
#
_cell.length_a   1.000
_cell.length_b   1.000
_cell.length_c   1.000
_cell.angle_alpha   90.00
_cell.angle_beta   90.00
_cell.angle_gamma   90.00
#
_symmetry.space_group_name_H-M   'P 1'
#
loop_
_entity.id
_entity.type
_entity.pdbx_description
1 polymer ?
#
loop_
_entity_poly.entity_id
_entity_poly.type
_entity_poly.pdbx_seq_one_letter_code
_entity_poly.pdbx_strand_id
1 'polypeptide(L)'
;MDNRPLILELESFFSALSDGTRLEITLYLRDHEATVQEIANALGKSQSLISHHLSCLRNCGVVNVEKRGKYSVYSLNGEAVRKIIDEAIGHVSRHSKSILSCEIVREEKGELTQTR
;
A
#
# COMPACT_ATOMS: atom_id res chain seq x y z
N MET A 1 -8.00 -0.53 -29.93
CA MET A 1 -7.01 -1.24 -29.10
C MET A 1 -7.69 -1.76 -27.84
N ASP A 2 -7.43 -3.00 -27.49
CA ASP A 2 -8.05 -3.61 -26.32
C ASP A 2 -7.31 -3.20 -25.05
N ASN A 3 -8.02 -2.53 -24.13
CA ASN A 3 -7.46 -2.03 -22.87
C ASN A 3 -7.67 -2.99 -21.69
N ARG A 4 -8.28 -4.16 -21.92
CA ARG A 4 -8.57 -5.08 -20.82
C ARG A 4 -7.34 -5.55 -20.04
N PRO A 5 -6.21 -5.90 -20.69
CA PRO A 5 -5.01 -6.25 -19.93
C PRO A 5 -4.50 -5.09 -19.07
N LEU A 6 -4.52 -3.88 -19.59
CA LEU A 6 -4.09 -2.69 -18.84
C LEU A 6 -5.02 -2.42 -17.64
N ILE A 7 -6.32 -2.58 -17.85
CA ILE A 7 -7.29 -2.40 -16.76
C ILE A 7 -7.04 -3.40 -15.64
N LEU A 8 -6.80 -4.68 -15.98
CA LEU A 8 -6.49 -5.70 -14.97
C LEU A 8 -5.20 -5.37 -14.20
N GLU A 9 -4.19 -4.90 -14.91
CA GLU A 9 -2.92 -4.52 -14.28
C GLU A 9 -3.10 -3.33 -13.33
N LEU A 10 -3.85 -2.32 -13.76
CA LEU A 10 -4.13 -1.15 -12.92
C LEU A 10 -4.99 -1.52 -11.72
N GLU A 11 -6.01 -2.35 -11.92
CA GLU A 11 -6.84 -2.83 -10.81
C GLU A 11 -6.00 -3.56 -9.76
N SER A 12 -5.11 -4.44 -10.22
CA SER A 12 -4.24 -5.20 -9.32
C SER A 12 -3.30 -4.27 -8.55
N PHE A 13 -2.71 -3.31 -9.24
CA PHE A 13 -1.83 -2.33 -8.60
C PHE A 13 -2.58 -1.52 -7.53
N PHE A 14 -3.73 -0.96 -7.87
CA PHE A 14 -4.50 -0.18 -6.92
C PHE A 14 -5.11 -1.03 -5.79
N SER A 15 -5.46 -2.28 -6.07
CA SER A 15 -5.90 -3.21 -5.03
C SER A 15 -4.80 -3.48 -4.02
N ALA A 16 -3.55 -3.58 -4.46
CA ALA A 16 -2.42 -3.76 -3.55
C ALA A 16 -2.33 -2.61 -2.56
N LEU A 17 -2.73 -1.41 -2.95
CA LEU A 17 -2.72 -0.21 -2.11
C LEU A 17 -4.05 0.04 -1.39
N SER A 18 -5.05 -0.81 -1.60
CA SER A 18 -6.40 -0.61 -1.08
C SER A 18 -6.64 -1.26 0.28
N ASP A 19 -5.61 -1.72 0.94
CA ASP A 19 -5.69 -2.33 2.27
C ASP A 19 -4.97 -1.43 3.28
N GLY A 20 -5.57 -1.26 4.46
CA GLY A 20 -5.02 -0.38 5.49
C GLY A 20 -3.60 -0.75 5.91
N THR A 21 -3.35 -2.02 6.18
CA THR A 21 -2.02 -2.48 6.58
C THR A 21 -0.99 -2.28 5.46
N ARG A 22 -1.37 -2.60 4.22
CA ARG A 22 -0.47 -2.39 3.09
C ARG A 22 -0.18 -0.91 2.86
N LEU A 23 -1.16 -0.04 3.08
CA LEU A 23 -0.92 1.42 3.03
C LEU A 23 0.04 1.87 4.13
N GLU A 24 -0.14 1.36 5.36
CA GLU A 24 0.76 1.68 6.45
C GLU A 24 2.21 1.28 6.13
N ILE A 25 2.39 0.07 5.58
CA ILE A 25 3.71 -0.39 5.16
C ILE A 25 4.30 0.53 4.10
N THR A 26 3.50 0.86 3.08
CA THR A 26 3.93 1.71 1.98
C THR A 26 4.36 3.10 2.47
N LEU A 27 3.57 3.70 3.35
CA LEU A 27 3.90 5.02 3.91
C LEU A 27 5.14 4.96 4.81
N TYR A 28 5.32 3.88 5.56
CA TYR A 28 6.52 3.70 6.36
C TYR A 28 7.76 3.61 5.46
N LEU A 29 7.69 2.83 4.39
CA LEU A 29 8.80 2.65 3.45
C LEU A 29 9.06 3.88 2.57
N ARG A 30 8.13 4.82 2.52
CA ARG A 30 8.34 6.09 1.86
C ARG A 30 9.49 6.87 2.53
N ASP A 31 9.61 6.75 3.83
CA ASP A 31 10.59 7.49 4.63
C ASP A 31 11.72 6.62 5.20
N HIS A 32 11.59 5.30 5.16
CA HIS A 32 12.56 4.37 5.75
C HIS A 32 12.68 3.12 4.90
N GLU A 33 13.88 2.68 4.62
CA GLU A 33 14.03 1.30 4.19
C GLU A 33 14.14 0.44 5.45
N ALA A 34 13.65 -0.80 5.42
CA ALA A 34 13.52 -1.59 6.64
C ALA A 34 13.39 -3.10 6.37
N THR A 35 13.75 -3.87 7.39
CA THR A 35 13.51 -5.32 7.43
C THR A 35 12.07 -5.59 7.85
N VAL A 36 11.61 -6.82 7.66
CA VAL A 36 10.29 -7.27 8.14
C VAL A 36 10.13 -6.99 9.63
N GLN A 37 11.15 -7.32 10.43
CA GLN A 37 11.09 -7.13 11.87
C GLN A 37 10.94 -5.67 12.26
N GLU A 38 11.69 -4.80 11.59
CA GLU A 38 11.61 -3.36 11.84
C GLU A 38 10.22 -2.81 11.51
N ILE A 39 9.67 -3.22 10.38
CA ILE A 39 8.32 -2.80 9.98
C ILE A 39 7.29 -3.30 10.99
N ALA A 40 7.37 -4.58 11.35
CA ALA A 40 6.46 -5.20 12.30
C ALA A 40 6.47 -4.47 13.64
N ASN A 41 7.66 -4.16 14.14
CA ASN A 41 7.82 -3.42 15.39
C ASN A 41 7.25 -2.00 15.29
N ALA A 42 7.54 -1.30 14.20
CA ALA A 42 7.08 0.07 13.99
C ALA A 42 5.55 0.15 13.91
N LEU A 43 4.91 -0.83 13.26
CA LEU A 43 3.47 -0.81 13.05
C LEU A 43 2.68 -1.58 14.11
N GLY A 44 3.38 -2.24 15.04
CA GLY A 44 2.71 -3.02 16.09
C GLY A 44 1.97 -4.23 15.55
N LYS A 45 2.54 -4.91 14.56
CA LYS A 45 1.91 -6.06 13.91
C LYS A 45 2.87 -7.26 13.90
N SER A 46 2.34 -8.46 13.68
CA SER A 46 3.17 -9.66 13.63
C SER A 46 4.04 -9.69 12.39
N GLN A 47 5.20 -10.33 12.49
CA GLN A 47 6.10 -10.50 11.35
C GLN A 47 5.45 -11.33 10.24
N SER A 48 4.65 -12.34 10.59
CA SER A 48 3.89 -13.14 9.63
C SER A 48 2.97 -12.30 8.78
N LEU A 49 2.22 -11.42 9.43
CA LEU A 49 1.28 -10.55 8.72
C LEU A 49 2.02 -9.58 7.80
N ILE A 50 3.09 -8.96 8.30
CA ILE A 50 3.89 -8.03 7.50
C ILE A 50 4.52 -8.76 6.30
N SER A 51 5.09 -9.95 6.50
CA SER A 51 5.66 -10.75 5.41
C SER A 51 4.63 -11.05 4.33
N HIS A 52 3.41 -11.42 4.74
CA HIS A 52 2.32 -11.71 3.81
C HIS A 52 2.00 -10.49 2.94
N HIS A 53 1.83 -9.33 3.57
CA HIS A 53 1.52 -8.10 2.86
C HIS A 53 2.68 -7.61 1.98
N LEU A 54 3.93 -7.77 2.44
CA LEU A 54 5.10 -7.43 1.64
C LEU A 54 5.20 -8.27 0.37
N SER A 55 4.81 -9.55 0.44
CA SER A 55 4.77 -10.40 -0.75
C SER A 55 3.81 -9.85 -1.80
N CYS A 56 2.64 -9.41 -1.37
CA CYS A 56 1.66 -8.78 -2.25
C CYS A 56 2.21 -7.49 -2.87
N LEU A 57 2.76 -6.61 -2.03
CA LEU A 57 3.31 -5.32 -2.48
C LEU A 57 4.49 -5.52 -3.43
N ARG A 58 5.30 -6.52 -3.19
CA ARG A 58 6.42 -6.84 -4.07
C ARG A 58 5.93 -7.35 -5.42
N ASN A 59 4.98 -8.26 -5.42
CA ASN A 59 4.43 -8.82 -6.66
C ASN A 59 3.75 -7.75 -7.52
N CYS A 60 3.18 -6.74 -6.88
CA CYS A 60 2.51 -5.64 -7.59
C CYS A 60 3.44 -4.47 -7.92
N GLY A 61 4.73 -4.61 -7.65
CA GLY A 61 5.72 -3.62 -8.03
C GLY A 61 5.77 -2.39 -7.14
N VAL A 62 5.14 -2.43 -5.97
CA VAL A 62 5.14 -1.28 -5.03
C VAL A 62 6.42 -1.23 -4.23
N VAL A 63 6.91 -2.38 -3.78
CA VAL A 63 8.14 -2.44 -2.98
C VAL A 63 9.18 -3.33 -3.66
N ASN A 64 10.43 -3.08 -3.29
CA ASN A 64 11.58 -3.84 -3.73
C ASN A 64 12.27 -4.42 -2.50
N VAL A 65 13.05 -5.49 -2.69
CA VAL A 65 13.81 -6.10 -1.60
C VAL A 65 15.24 -6.30 -2.04
N GLU A 66 16.16 -6.02 -1.13
CA GLU A 66 17.59 -6.18 -1.35
C GLU A 66 18.21 -6.99 -0.21
N LYS A 67 19.01 -7.98 -0.56
CA LYS A 67 19.70 -8.76 0.44
C LYS A 67 20.95 -8.01 0.91
N ARG A 68 21.05 -7.77 2.22
CA ARG A 68 22.21 -7.13 2.86
C ARG A 68 22.71 -8.03 3.98
N GLY A 69 23.78 -8.78 3.71
CA GLY A 69 24.25 -9.81 4.65
C GLY A 69 23.16 -10.84 4.86
N LYS A 70 22.76 -11.08 6.09
CA LYS A 70 21.70 -12.02 6.44
C LYS A 70 20.30 -11.41 6.43
N TYR A 71 20.19 -10.10 6.19
CA TYR A 71 18.91 -9.41 6.24
C TYR A 71 18.36 -9.13 4.85
N SER A 72 17.03 -9.12 4.75
CA SER A 72 16.30 -8.64 3.56
C SER A 72 15.74 -7.27 3.90
N VAL A 73 16.15 -6.26 3.13
CA VAL A 73 15.77 -4.86 3.37
C VAL A 73 14.79 -4.43 2.27
N TYR A 74 13.63 -3.97 2.69
CA TYR A 74 12.57 -3.53 1.79
C TYR A 74 12.59 -2.02 1.63
N SER A 75 12.22 -1.56 0.44
CA SER A 75 12.14 -0.13 0.12
C SER A 75 11.06 0.07 -0.96
N LEU A 76 10.65 1.30 -1.19
CA LEU A 76 9.77 1.59 -2.31
C LEU A 76 10.50 1.30 -3.62
N ASN A 77 9.76 0.80 -4.60
CA ASN A 77 10.32 0.35 -5.87
C ASN A 77 10.50 1.53 -6.84
N GLY A 78 11.39 2.46 -6.48
CA GLY A 78 11.83 3.54 -7.38
C GLY A 78 11.01 4.83 -7.29
N GLU A 79 11.42 5.78 -8.11
CA GLU A 79 10.85 7.13 -8.10
C GLU A 79 9.42 7.21 -8.61
N ALA A 80 9.05 6.36 -9.57
CA ALA A 80 7.69 6.36 -10.11
C ALA A 80 6.67 6.02 -9.02
N VAL A 81 6.94 4.99 -8.22
CA VAL A 81 6.06 4.60 -7.11
C VAL A 81 6.01 5.70 -6.06
N ARG A 82 7.15 6.28 -5.73
CA ARG A 82 7.23 7.37 -4.76
C ARG A 82 6.37 8.56 -5.22
N LYS A 83 6.46 8.93 -6.49
CA LYS A 83 5.66 10.02 -7.04
C LYS A 83 4.17 9.72 -7.00
N ILE A 84 3.77 8.49 -7.33
CA ILE A 84 2.36 8.09 -7.25
C ILE A 84 1.82 8.28 -5.83
N ILE A 85 2.57 7.80 -4.84
CA ILE A 85 2.19 7.91 -3.43
C ILE A 85 2.14 9.39 -3.00
N ASP A 86 3.17 10.17 -3.33
CA ASP A 86 3.22 11.59 -2.96
C ASP A 86 2.09 12.39 -3.58
N GLU A 87 1.79 12.15 -4.86
CA GLU A 87 0.68 12.81 -5.54
C GLU A 87 -0.67 12.41 -4.92
N ALA A 88 -0.83 11.13 -4.58
CA ALA A 88 -2.04 10.66 -3.92
C ALA A 88 -2.23 11.34 -2.57
N ILE A 89 -1.17 11.46 -1.77
CA ILE A 89 -1.21 12.15 -0.46
C ILE A 89 -1.67 13.60 -0.65
N GLY A 90 -1.07 14.31 -1.60
CA GLY A 90 -1.43 15.71 -1.88
C GLY A 90 -2.87 15.86 -2.31
N HIS A 91 -3.33 14.97 -3.17
CA HIS A 91 -4.72 14.98 -3.65
C HIS A 91 -5.70 14.73 -2.50
N VAL A 92 -5.44 13.68 -1.72
CA VAL A 92 -6.29 13.30 -0.58
C VAL A 92 -6.39 14.45 0.43
N SER A 93 -5.29 15.15 0.69
CA SER A 93 -5.28 16.28 1.60
C SER A 93 -6.25 17.39 1.19
N ARG A 94 -6.40 17.61 -0.12
CA ARG A 94 -7.29 18.63 -0.66
C ARG A 94 -8.76 18.19 -0.75
N HIS A 95 -9.03 16.89 -0.75
CA HIS A 95 -10.36 16.33 -0.99
C HIS A 95 -10.84 15.43 0.15
N SER A 96 -10.24 15.58 1.32
CA SER A 96 -10.47 14.70 2.45
C SER A 96 -11.94 14.49 2.78
N LYS A 97 -12.70 15.58 2.89
CA LYS A 97 -14.13 15.51 3.25
C LYS A 97 -14.95 14.72 2.24
N SER A 98 -14.79 15.02 0.96
CA SER A 98 -15.57 14.34 -0.07
C SER A 98 -15.17 12.88 -0.23
N ILE A 99 -13.89 12.58 -0.07
CA ILE A 99 -13.41 11.19 -0.13
C ILE A 99 -13.99 10.38 1.03
N LEU A 100 -13.89 10.89 2.26
CA LEU A 100 -14.38 10.19 3.44
C LEU A 100 -15.90 10.04 3.48
N SER A 101 -16.63 10.90 2.75
CA SER A 101 -18.08 10.83 2.67
C SER A 101 -18.59 10.01 1.49
N CYS A 102 -17.70 9.41 0.70
CA CYS A 102 -18.13 8.58 -0.44
C CYS A 102 -18.81 7.30 0.06
N GLU A 103 -20.12 7.24 -0.05
CA GLU A 103 -20.93 6.12 0.43
C GLU A 103 -20.62 4.83 -0.31
N ILE A 104 -20.37 4.92 -1.61
CA ILE A 104 -20.09 3.73 -2.44
C ILE A 104 -18.81 3.04 -1.95
N VAL A 105 -17.72 3.78 -1.77
CA VAL A 105 -16.45 3.23 -1.31
C VAL A 105 -16.57 2.68 0.11
N ARG A 106 -17.23 3.42 0.99
CA ARG A 106 -17.43 2.97 2.38
C ARG A 106 -18.26 1.70 2.44
N GLU A 107 -19.26 1.60 1.59
CA GLU A 107 -20.09 0.40 1.49
C GLU A 107 -19.27 -0.79 0.98
N GLU A 108 -18.46 -0.59 -0.06
CA GLU A 108 -17.57 -1.63 -0.58
C GLU A 108 -16.59 -2.15 0.47
N LYS A 109 -16.17 -1.28 1.39
CA LYS A 109 -15.27 -1.67 2.49
C LYS A 109 -16.02 -2.19 3.71
N GLY A 110 -17.36 -2.23 3.68
CA GLY A 110 -18.18 -2.72 4.78
C GLY A 110 -18.37 -1.72 5.92
N GLU A 111 -17.90 -0.49 5.80
CA GLU A 111 -17.98 0.51 6.87
C GLU A 111 -19.40 0.92 7.20
N LEU A 112 -20.25 1.08 6.19
CA LEU A 112 -21.65 1.50 6.41
C LEU A 112 -22.49 0.40 7.06
N THR A 113 -22.18 -0.85 6.81
CA THR A 113 -22.90 -1.96 7.43
C THR A 113 -22.50 -2.17 8.88
N GLN A 114 -21.36 -1.66 9.30
CA GLN A 114 -20.83 -1.79 10.66
C GLN A 114 -21.36 -0.72 11.61
N THR A 115 -21.94 0.34 11.09
CA THR A 115 -22.40 1.48 11.89
C THR A 115 -23.82 1.30 12.43
N ARG A 116 -24.45 0.20 12.19
CA ARG A 116 -25.81 -0.07 12.64
C ARG A 116 -25.87 -0.75 13.97
#